data_c356b94d326d51cd4d01614fbdc1de37
#
_entry.id   c356b94d326d51cd4d01614fbdc1de37
#
_cell.length_a   1.000
_cell.length_b   1.000
_cell.length_c   1.000
_cell.angle_alpha   90.00
_cell.angle_beta   90.00
_cell.angle_gamma   90.00
#
_symmetry.space_group_name_H-M   'P 1'
#
loop_
_entity.id
_entity.type
_entity.pdbx_description
1 polymer ?
#
loop_
_entity_poly.entity_id
_entity_poly.type
_entity_poly.pdbx_seq_one_letter_code
_entity_poly.pdbx_strand_id
1 'polypeptide(L)'
;MIRFLLSLWLLGSTLAFPLHADDTPPDLAARISYHDRNTGSDGIARESVWQEKWLRVGNQVWSQRLIPLPLARAYHATHDATPGHKHFTHQMAARWVSRSDEGELQLRYADSWHNQLVEVPVEEYGQVAFKPDWPRIRHLVNPTLIEGMTPLDEAAPEQARWYEKREGQQRTRILWSSQWQIPLVVESASLDGYRSYRMEVTLRKLPAQLPWQQLADYEVRDLRDFFD
;
A
#
# COMPACT_ATOMS: atom_id res chain seq x y z
N MET A 1 49.42 -62.89 7.17
CA MET A 1 48.46 -62.15 7.99
C MET A 1 48.14 -60.80 7.26
N ILE A 2 47.05 -60.77 6.52
CA ILE A 2 46.63 -59.59 5.75
C ILE A 2 45.33 -59.09 6.40
N ARG A 3 45.38 -57.87 6.97
CA ARG A 3 44.21 -57.20 7.55
C ARG A 3 43.55 -56.34 6.46
N PHE A 4 42.37 -56.69 6.04
CA PHE A 4 41.45 -55.88 5.24
C PHE A 4 40.74 -54.88 6.13
N LEU A 5 40.96 -53.57 5.83
CA LEU A 5 40.18 -52.45 6.38
C LEU A 5 39.01 -52.17 5.44
N LEU A 6 37.78 -52.44 5.90
CA LEU A 6 36.54 -52.03 5.23
C LEU A 6 36.26 -50.54 5.58
N SER A 7 36.35 -49.69 4.60
CA SER A 7 35.92 -48.29 4.71
C SER A 7 34.43 -48.18 4.35
N LEU A 8 33.62 -47.90 5.35
CA LEU A 8 32.19 -47.69 5.19
C LEU A 8 31.94 -46.20 4.78
N TRP A 9 31.54 -45.99 3.52
CA TRP A 9 31.11 -44.69 3.03
C TRP A 9 29.63 -44.47 3.40
N LEU A 10 29.38 -43.55 4.35
CA LEU A 10 28.03 -43.05 4.63
C LEU A 10 27.67 -41.99 3.57
N LEU A 11 26.85 -42.37 2.60
CA LEU A 11 26.19 -41.45 1.69
C LEU A 11 25.09 -40.68 2.47
N GLY A 12 25.42 -39.49 2.91
CA GLY A 12 24.42 -38.56 3.45
C GLY A 12 23.54 -38.00 2.31
N SER A 13 22.36 -38.55 2.11
CA SER A 13 21.36 -37.98 1.21
C SER A 13 20.78 -36.70 1.84
N THR A 14 21.24 -35.55 1.41
CA THR A 14 20.58 -34.26 1.71
C THR A 14 19.28 -34.20 0.93
N LEU A 15 18.18 -34.44 1.60
CA LEU A 15 16.84 -34.13 1.08
C LEU A 15 16.74 -32.62 0.98
N ALA A 16 16.99 -32.07 -0.22
CA ALA A 16 16.61 -30.72 -0.57
C ALA A 16 15.07 -30.68 -0.65
N PHE A 17 14.43 -30.17 0.37
CA PHE A 17 13.02 -29.81 0.29
C PHE A 17 12.92 -28.63 -0.68
N PRO A 18 12.10 -28.71 -1.75
CA PRO A 18 11.80 -27.53 -2.54
C PRO A 18 10.98 -26.56 -1.67
N LEU A 19 11.59 -25.48 -1.22
CA LEU A 19 10.88 -24.32 -0.71
C LEU A 19 10.15 -23.64 -1.89
N HIS A 20 9.07 -24.24 -2.36
CA HIS A 20 8.01 -23.51 -3.05
C HIS A 20 6.99 -23.12 -1.96
N ALA A 21 7.36 -22.20 -1.11
CA ALA A 21 6.38 -21.40 -0.42
C ALA A 21 5.66 -20.60 -1.52
N ASP A 22 4.36 -20.76 -1.59
CA ASP A 22 3.49 -19.95 -2.44
C ASP A 22 3.76 -18.48 -2.08
N ASP A 23 4.48 -17.75 -2.93
CA ASP A 23 4.98 -16.38 -2.67
C ASP A 23 3.83 -15.35 -2.67
N THR A 24 2.60 -15.85 -2.68
CA THR A 24 1.41 -15.03 -2.66
C THR A 24 1.17 -14.52 -1.23
N PRO A 25 1.29 -13.21 -0.99
CA PRO A 25 1.05 -12.66 0.34
C PRO A 25 -0.40 -12.91 0.75
N PRO A 26 -0.66 -13.18 2.05
CA PRO A 26 -2.00 -13.50 2.54
C PRO A 26 -2.96 -12.33 2.35
N ASP A 27 -4.25 -12.66 2.16
CA ASP A 27 -5.32 -11.69 2.15
C ASP A 27 -5.40 -10.98 3.49
N LEU A 28 -5.59 -9.67 3.46
CA LEU A 28 -5.68 -8.89 4.70
C LEU A 28 -6.43 -7.58 4.54
N ALA A 29 -6.96 -7.07 5.65
CA ALA A 29 -7.48 -5.74 5.80
C ALA A 29 -6.68 -4.98 6.85
N ALA A 30 -6.52 -3.67 6.64
CA ALA A 30 -5.82 -2.80 7.57
C ALA A 30 -6.47 -1.42 7.65
N ARG A 31 -6.22 -0.74 8.75
CA ARG A 31 -6.32 0.71 8.87
C ARG A 31 -4.91 1.26 8.88
N ILE A 32 -4.64 2.22 8.04
CA ILE A 32 -3.35 2.88 7.94
C ILE A 32 -3.52 4.31 8.44
N SER A 33 -2.67 4.71 9.38
CA SER A 33 -2.59 6.07 9.89
C SER A 33 -1.32 6.72 9.36
N TYR A 34 -1.46 7.95 8.88
CA TYR A 34 -0.37 8.74 8.32
C TYR A 34 -0.20 10.02 9.11
N HIS A 35 1.04 10.39 9.33
CA HIS A 35 1.45 11.65 9.93
C HIS A 35 2.62 12.21 9.12
N ASP A 36 2.44 13.35 8.51
CA ASP A 36 3.46 14.06 7.73
C ASP A 36 3.66 15.46 8.31
N ARG A 37 4.90 15.82 8.57
CA ARG A 37 5.29 17.14 9.06
C ARG A 37 6.41 17.68 8.19
N ASN A 38 6.22 18.88 7.71
CA ASN A 38 7.19 19.62 6.91
C ASN A 38 7.32 21.05 7.42
N THR A 39 8.53 21.50 7.75
CA THR A 39 8.83 22.89 8.08
C THR A 39 9.37 23.57 6.82
N GLY A 40 8.65 24.55 6.32
CA GLY A 40 9.03 25.31 5.14
C GLY A 40 10.24 26.21 5.39
N SER A 41 10.76 26.81 4.32
CA SER A 41 11.83 27.82 4.40
C SER A 41 11.41 29.10 5.15
N ASP A 42 10.09 29.29 5.34
CA ASP A 42 9.47 30.34 6.14
C ASP A 42 9.49 30.03 7.66
N GLY A 43 10.05 28.87 8.06
CA GLY A 43 10.07 28.38 9.44
C GLY A 43 8.72 27.86 9.95
N ILE A 44 7.67 27.86 9.11
CA ILE A 44 6.34 27.42 9.51
C ILE A 44 6.26 25.88 9.34
N ALA A 45 5.96 25.19 10.46
CA ALA A 45 5.67 23.78 10.41
C ALA A 45 4.23 23.53 9.93
N ARG A 46 4.10 22.70 8.90
CA ARG A 46 2.82 22.23 8.37
C ARG A 46 2.71 20.74 8.69
N GLU A 47 1.58 20.37 9.24
CA GLU A 47 1.32 19.01 9.69
C GLU A 47 0.05 18.47 9.02
N SER A 48 0.10 17.23 8.54
CA SER A 48 -1.01 16.53 7.91
C SER A 48 -1.19 15.17 8.57
N VAL A 49 -2.40 14.92 9.04
CA VAL A 49 -2.78 13.63 9.65
C VAL A 49 -4.00 13.09 8.92
N TRP A 50 -3.92 11.84 8.48
CA TRP A 50 -5.08 11.20 7.85
C TRP A 50 -5.05 9.69 8.07
N GLN A 51 -6.15 9.03 7.76
CA GLN A 51 -6.28 7.58 7.83
C GLN A 51 -6.89 7.02 6.56
N GLU A 52 -6.56 5.76 6.27
CA GLU A 52 -7.12 5.00 5.16
C GLU A 52 -7.58 3.61 5.62
N LYS A 53 -8.64 3.12 5.00
CA LYS A 53 -8.92 1.69 4.93
C LYS A 53 -8.12 1.12 3.78
N TRP A 54 -7.50 -0.02 3.99
CA TRP A 54 -6.75 -0.72 2.96
C TRP A 54 -7.05 -2.22 3.01
N LEU A 55 -7.27 -2.81 1.85
CA LEU A 55 -7.51 -4.24 1.69
C LEU A 55 -6.67 -4.77 0.56
N ARG A 56 -6.16 -5.98 0.76
CA ARG A 56 -5.51 -6.80 -0.27
C ARG A 56 -6.16 -8.17 -0.26
N VAL A 57 -6.74 -8.58 -1.39
CA VAL A 57 -7.37 -9.90 -1.58
C VAL A 57 -7.02 -10.39 -2.97
N GLY A 58 -6.30 -11.51 -3.05
CA GLY A 58 -5.79 -12.02 -4.31
C GLY A 58 -5.00 -10.98 -5.10
N ASN A 59 -5.38 -10.73 -6.33
CA ASN A 59 -4.80 -9.72 -7.22
C ASN A 59 -5.55 -8.38 -7.19
N GLN A 60 -6.17 -8.03 -6.06
CA GLN A 60 -6.94 -6.80 -5.91
C GLN A 60 -6.50 -6.04 -4.68
N VAL A 61 -6.37 -4.74 -4.80
CA VAL A 61 -6.05 -3.81 -3.71
C VAL A 61 -7.06 -2.67 -3.71
N TRP A 62 -7.63 -2.44 -2.54
CA TRP A 62 -8.54 -1.33 -2.28
C TRP A 62 -7.94 -0.40 -1.25
N SER A 63 -7.99 0.91 -1.51
CA SER A 63 -7.64 1.93 -0.53
C SER A 63 -8.68 3.05 -0.53
N GLN A 64 -9.09 3.46 0.66
CA GLN A 64 -10.09 4.50 0.84
C GLN A 64 -9.69 5.43 1.98
N ARG A 65 -9.50 6.71 1.67
CA ARG A 65 -9.27 7.73 2.69
C ARG A 65 -10.50 7.86 3.60
N LEU A 66 -10.26 7.93 4.91
CA LEU A 66 -11.30 8.14 5.90
C LEU A 66 -11.50 9.65 6.09
N ILE A 67 -12.49 10.19 5.42
CA ILE A 67 -12.82 11.62 5.49
C ILE A 67 -13.99 11.78 6.46
N PRO A 68 -13.88 12.65 7.49
CA PRO A 68 -15.01 12.95 8.36
C PRO A 68 -16.22 13.44 7.56
N LEU A 69 -17.40 12.89 7.85
CA LEU A 69 -18.63 13.19 7.11
C LEU A 69 -18.94 14.69 6.99
N PRO A 70 -18.74 15.54 8.02
CA PRO A 70 -18.95 16.98 7.87
C PRO A 70 -18.03 17.61 6.81
N LEU A 71 -16.77 17.17 6.71
CA LEU A 71 -15.82 17.67 5.71
C LEU A 71 -16.19 17.20 4.30
N ALA A 72 -16.61 15.93 4.16
CA ALA A 72 -17.09 15.41 2.89
C ALA A 72 -18.32 16.19 2.39
N ARG A 73 -19.30 16.42 3.28
CA ARG A 73 -20.49 17.22 2.95
C ARG A 73 -20.15 18.65 2.55
N ALA A 74 -19.25 19.32 3.27
CA ALA A 74 -18.83 20.68 2.96
C ALA A 74 -18.13 20.75 1.60
N TYR A 75 -17.27 19.75 1.30
CA TYR A 75 -16.60 19.66 0.01
C TYR A 75 -17.62 19.54 -1.13
N HIS A 76 -18.52 18.58 -1.08
CA HIS A 76 -19.53 18.33 -2.12
C HIS A 76 -20.50 19.51 -2.27
N ALA A 77 -20.96 20.11 -1.16
CA ALA A 77 -21.82 21.29 -1.21
C ALA A 77 -21.19 22.49 -1.97
N THR A 78 -19.87 22.57 -1.97
CA THR A 78 -19.16 23.66 -2.66
C THR A 78 -18.87 23.33 -4.12
N HIS A 79 -18.54 22.07 -4.43
CA HIS A 79 -18.09 21.66 -5.76
C HIS A 79 -19.23 21.20 -6.67
N ASP A 80 -20.31 20.65 -6.10
CA ASP A 80 -21.47 20.17 -6.88
C ASP A 80 -22.51 21.26 -7.12
N ALA A 81 -22.28 22.50 -6.61
CA ALA A 81 -23.24 23.59 -6.70
C ALA A 81 -23.37 24.18 -8.12
N THR A 82 -22.44 23.89 -9.03
CA THR A 82 -22.45 24.44 -10.40
C THR A 82 -23.20 23.51 -11.33
N PRO A 83 -24.39 23.89 -11.84
CA PRO A 83 -25.15 23.05 -12.78
C PRO A 83 -24.36 22.80 -14.07
N GLY A 84 -24.30 21.55 -14.51
CA GLY A 84 -23.67 21.13 -15.76
C GLY A 84 -22.19 20.76 -15.65
N HIS A 85 -21.51 21.08 -14.56
CA HIS A 85 -20.16 20.59 -14.29
C HIS A 85 -20.21 19.21 -13.61
N LYS A 86 -19.54 18.25 -14.21
CA LYS A 86 -19.31 16.94 -13.57
C LYS A 86 -17.94 17.01 -12.91
N HIS A 87 -17.93 16.97 -11.58
CA HIS A 87 -16.69 16.95 -10.83
C HIS A 87 -16.37 15.54 -10.35
N PHE A 88 -15.18 15.08 -10.68
CA PHE A 88 -14.60 13.88 -10.09
C PHE A 88 -13.31 14.26 -9.37
N THR A 89 -13.21 13.85 -8.10
CA THR A 89 -11.99 14.06 -7.32
C THR A 89 -11.51 12.72 -6.77
N HIS A 90 -10.45 12.20 -7.38
CA HIS A 90 -9.88 10.91 -7.00
C HIS A 90 -9.44 10.84 -5.53
N GLN A 91 -9.19 11.99 -4.88
CA GLN A 91 -8.82 12.05 -3.46
C GLN A 91 -10.00 11.76 -2.52
N MET A 92 -11.24 11.95 -2.97
CA MET A 92 -12.47 11.68 -2.20
C MET A 92 -13.01 10.28 -2.47
N ALA A 93 -12.67 9.69 -3.60
CA ALA A 93 -13.10 8.36 -4.01
C ALA A 93 -12.19 7.26 -3.48
N ALA A 94 -12.72 6.06 -3.36
CA ALA A 94 -11.94 4.90 -3.03
C ALA A 94 -11.21 4.38 -4.27
N ARG A 95 -9.93 4.11 -4.16
CA ARG A 95 -9.10 3.56 -5.23
C ARG A 95 -9.15 2.03 -5.23
N TRP A 96 -9.44 1.45 -6.36
CA TRP A 96 -9.42 0.02 -6.58
C TRP A 96 -8.46 -0.32 -7.72
N VAL A 97 -7.42 -1.09 -7.41
CA VAL A 97 -6.44 -1.58 -8.38
C VAL A 97 -6.58 -3.09 -8.47
N SER A 98 -6.72 -3.61 -9.67
CA SER A 98 -6.67 -5.04 -9.95
C SER A 98 -5.55 -5.35 -10.94
N ARG A 99 -5.00 -6.57 -10.85
CA ARG A 99 -3.99 -7.08 -11.78
C ARG A 99 -4.53 -8.32 -12.46
N SER A 100 -4.46 -8.36 -13.80
CA SER A 100 -4.83 -9.54 -14.58
C SER A 100 -3.78 -10.65 -14.43
N ASP A 101 -4.10 -11.85 -14.91
CA ASP A 101 -3.16 -12.97 -14.94
C ASP A 101 -1.98 -12.70 -15.89
N GLU A 102 -2.19 -11.87 -16.92
CA GLU A 102 -1.16 -11.39 -17.85
C GLU A 102 -0.28 -10.29 -17.25
N GLY A 103 -0.63 -9.79 -16.05
CA GLY A 103 0.13 -8.79 -15.31
C GLY A 103 -0.30 -7.36 -15.54
N GLU A 104 -1.33 -7.11 -16.35
CA GLU A 104 -1.85 -5.77 -16.62
C GLU A 104 -2.59 -5.21 -15.42
N LEU A 105 -2.37 -3.91 -15.14
CA LEU A 105 -3.04 -3.20 -14.06
C LEU A 105 -4.26 -2.47 -14.59
N GLN A 106 -5.36 -2.58 -13.85
CA GLN A 106 -6.56 -1.79 -14.05
C GLN A 106 -6.79 -0.91 -12.84
N LEU A 107 -6.91 0.40 -13.07
CA LEU A 107 -7.19 1.40 -12.05
C LEU A 107 -8.64 1.87 -12.16
N ARG A 108 -9.35 1.83 -11.04
CA ARG A 108 -10.71 2.36 -10.90
C ARG A 108 -10.84 3.14 -9.61
N TYR A 109 -11.77 4.08 -9.61
CA TYR A 109 -12.17 4.81 -8.42
C TYR A 109 -13.66 4.64 -8.17
N ALA A 110 -14.03 4.22 -6.96
CA ALA A 110 -15.42 4.14 -6.55
C ALA A 110 -15.80 5.43 -5.79
N ASP A 111 -16.58 6.25 -6.44
CA ASP A 111 -17.17 7.45 -5.85
C ASP A 111 -18.52 7.11 -5.23
N SER A 112 -18.53 6.86 -3.92
CA SER A 112 -19.72 6.49 -3.19
C SER A 112 -20.69 7.67 -2.96
N TRP A 113 -20.25 8.90 -3.20
CA TRP A 113 -21.12 10.07 -3.09
C TRP A 113 -22.08 10.19 -4.29
N HIS A 114 -21.56 9.90 -5.48
CA HIS A 114 -22.31 9.96 -6.73
C HIS A 114 -22.73 8.59 -7.27
N ASN A 115 -22.42 7.49 -6.56
CA ASN A 115 -22.62 6.10 -7.00
C ASN A 115 -22.00 5.84 -8.40
N GLN A 116 -20.77 6.29 -8.58
CA GLN A 116 -20.04 6.14 -9.84
C GLN A 116 -18.78 5.29 -9.65
N LEU A 117 -18.52 4.44 -10.65
CA LEU A 117 -17.26 3.70 -10.79
C LEU A 117 -16.49 4.31 -11.97
N VAL A 118 -15.46 5.09 -11.67
CA VAL A 118 -14.66 5.77 -12.67
C VAL A 118 -13.50 4.88 -13.08
N GLU A 119 -13.49 4.44 -14.34
CA GLU A 119 -12.38 3.72 -14.94
C GLU A 119 -11.33 4.72 -15.43
N VAL A 120 -10.06 4.43 -15.16
CA VAL A 120 -8.95 5.28 -15.56
C VAL A 120 -8.14 4.58 -16.65
N PRO A 121 -8.16 5.08 -17.88
CA PRO A 121 -7.30 4.57 -18.94
C PRO A 121 -5.81 4.72 -18.58
N VAL A 122 -4.96 3.83 -19.11
CA VAL A 122 -3.52 3.82 -18.82
C VAL A 122 -2.85 5.15 -19.16
N GLU A 123 -3.30 5.78 -20.25
CA GLU A 123 -2.81 7.07 -20.74
C GLU A 123 -3.10 8.21 -19.74
N GLU A 124 -4.14 8.04 -18.92
CA GLU A 124 -4.63 9.05 -17.97
C GLU A 124 -4.12 8.83 -16.53
N TYR A 125 -3.27 7.84 -16.29
CA TYR A 125 -2.70 7.59 -14.95
C TYR A 125 -2.01 8.80 -14.35
N GLY A 126 -1.39 9.64 -15.21
CA GLY A 126 -0.76 10.89 -14.81
C GLY A 126 -1.73 11.91 -14.22
N GLN A 127 -2.97 11.98 -14.70
CA GLN A 127 -4.01 12.92 -14.26
C GLN A 127 -4.43 12.70 -12.80
N VAL A 128 -4.36 11.44 -12.36
CA VAL A 128 -4.68 11.04 -10.99
C VAL A 128 -3.43 10.73 -10.16
N ALA A 129 -2.25 11.14 -10.63
CA ALA A 129 -0.95 10.89 -10.01
C ALA A 129 -0.70 9.41 -9.65
N PHE A 130 -1.27 8.49 -10.43
CA PHE A 130 -1.08 7.06 -10.23
C PHE A 130 0.22 6.59 -10.87
N LYS A 131 1.00 5.81 -10.10
CA LYS A 131 2.18 5.11 -10.57
C LYS A 131 1.89 3.61 -10.56
N PRO A 132 2.02 2.90 -11.70
CA PRO A 132 1.66 1.48 -11.81
C PRO A 132 2.77 0.57 -11.24
N ASP A 133 3.11 0.76 -9.96
CA ASP A 133 4.07 -0.05 -9.20
C ASP A 133 3.30 -1.10 -8.39
N TRP A 134 3.02 -2.25 -9.01
CA TRP A 134 2.25 -3.31 -8.37
C TRP A 134 2.85 -3.83 -7.06
N PRO A 135 4.17 -4.10 -6.95
CA PRO A 135 4.77 -4.47 -5.67
C PRO A 135 4.47 -3.45 -4.57
N ARG A 136 4.64 -2.16 -4.85
CA ARG A 136 4.34 -1.09 -3.89
C ARG A 136 2.85 -1.01 -3.55
N ILE A 137 1.97 -1.15 -4.52
CA ILE A 137 0.51 -1.12 -4.31
C ILE A 137 0.09 -2.27 -3.41
N ARG A 138 0.61 -3.47 -3.67
CA ARG A 138 0.27 -4.71 -2.96
C ARG A 138 0.89 -4.83 -1.57
N HIS A 139 2.06 -4.22 -1.35
CA HIS A 139 2.84 -4.35 -0.12
C HIS A 139 2.98 -3.03 0.66
N LEU A 140 2.35 -1.93 0.22
CA LEU A 140 2.45 -0.56 0.76
C LEU A 140 3.83 0.10 0.55
N VAL A 141 4.88 -0.69 0.46
CA VAL A 141 6.22 -0.29 -0.01
C VAL A 141 6.70 -1.33 -1.01
N ASN A 142 7.65 -0.98 -1.86
CA ASN A 142 8.28 -2.00 -2.70
C ASN A 142 9.17 -2.91 -1.82
N PRO A 143 8.93 -4.23 -1.76
CA PRO A 143 9.69 -5.16 -0.90
C PRO A 143 11.20 -5.14 -1.16
N THR A 144 11.65 -4.88 -2.40
CA THR A 144 13.08 -4.78 -2.73
C THR A 144 13.80 -3.66 -1.98
N LEU A 145 13.02 -2.67 -1.45
CA LEU A 145 13.58 -1.63 -0.58
C LEU A 145 14.20 -2.24 0.69
N ILE A 146 13.55 -3.27 1.24
CA ILE A 146 13.99 -3.94 2.48
C ILE A 146 15.34 -4.64 2.28
N GLU A 147 15.57 -5.23 1.10
CA GLU A 147 16.81 -5.94 0.77
C GLU A 147 18.03 -5.02 0.84
N GLY A 148 17.86 -3.73 0.55
CA GLY A 148 18.91 -2.71 0.61
C GLY A 148 19.02 -1.98 1.96
N MET A 149 18.32 -2.45 3.02
CA MET A 149 18.34 -1.84 4.34
C MET A 149 19.11 -2.69 5.35
N THR A 150 19.67 -2.04 6.37
CA THR A 150 20.37 -2.72 7.48
C THR A 150 19.34 -3.21 8.50
N PRO A 151 19.32 -4.51 8.83
CA PRO A 151 18.47 -5.02 9.90
C PRO A 151 18.96 -4.51 11.25
N LEU A 152 18.02 -4.18 12.13
CA LEU A 152 18.30 -3.72 13.51
C LEU A 152 17.96 -4.82 14.51
N ASP A 153 18.71 -4.84 15.62
CA ASP A 153 18.42 -5.69 16.78
C ASP A 153 17.61 -4.89 17.82
N GLU A 154 16.37 -4.56 17.42
CA GLU A 154 15.42 -3.83 18.26
C GLU A 154 14.19 -4.70 18.51
N ALA A 155 13.53 -4.44 19.65
CA ALA A 155 12.28 -5.14 20.01
C ALA A 155 11.22 -4.95 18.91
N ALA A 156 10.65 -6.07 18.49
CA ALA A 156 9.63 -6.12 17.45
C ALA A 156 8.61 -7.23 17.77
N PRO A 157 7.38 -7.15 17.23
CA PRO A 157 6.43 -8.25 17.28
C PRO A 157 7.01 -9.51 16.63
N GLU A 158 6.44 -10.67 16.97
CA GLU A 158 6.77 -11.94 16.32
C GLU A 158 6.64 -11.83 14.80
N GLN A 159 7.58 -12.41 14.06
CA GLN A 159 7.67 -12.37 12.60
C GLN A 159 7.75 -10.94 12.01
N ALA A 160 8.20 -9.97 12.81
CA ALA A 160 8.52 -8.63 12.33
C ALA A 160 9.94 -8.24 12.73
N ARG A 161 10.56 -7.37 11.93
CA ARG A 161 11.91 -6.87 12.19
C ARG A 161 12.05 -5.43 11.74
N TRP A 162 12.82 -4.65 12.50
CA TRP A 162 13.22 -3.31 12.12
C TRP A 162 14.36 -3.32 11.12
N TYR A 163 14.26 -2.43 10.14
CA TYR A 163 15.29 -2.14 9.15
C TYR A 163 15.53 -0.64 9.06
N GLU A 164 16.76 -0.23 8.79
CA GLU A 164 17.13 1.18 8.64
C GLU A 164 17.95 1.39 7.37
N LYS A 165 17.70 2.51 6.68
CA LYS A 165 18.54 3.05 5.62
C LYS A 165 18.79 4.51 5.87
N ARG A 166 20.05 4.94 5.66
CA ARG A 166 20.43 6.36 5.64
C ARG A 166 20.92 6.69 4.24
N GLU A 167 20.40 7.74 3.67
CA GLU A 167 20.74 8.19 2.33
C GLU A 167 20.83 9.73 2.33
N GLY A 168 22.05 10.24 2.21
CA GLY A 168 22.31 11.68 2.38
C GLY A 168 21.85 12.18 3.76
N GLN A 169 20.96 13.15 3.74
CA GLN A 169 20.40 13.78 4.95
C GLN A 169 19.08 13.11 5.40
N GLN A 170 18.74 11.94 4.88
CA GLN A 170 17.49 11.26 5.21
C GLN A 170 17.75 9.92 5.89
N ARG A 171 16.96 9.65 6.93
CA ARG A 171 16.89 8.35 7.61
C ARG A 171 15.51 7.77 7.40
N THR A 172 15.46 6.53 6.92
CA THR A 172 14.21 5.75 6.78
C THR A 172 14.31 4.49 7.63
N ARG A 173 13.28 4.20 8.42
CA ARG A 173 13.14 2.99 9.22
C ARG A 173 11.85 2.29 8.85
N ILE A 174 11.88 0.98 8.79
CA ILE A 174 10.73 0.15 8.46
C ILE A 174 10.65 -1.02 9.43
N LEU A 175 9.52 -1.16 10.12
CA LEU A 175 9.15 -2.38 10.81
C LEU A 175 8.42 -3.28 9.82
N TRP A 176 9.13 -4.25 9.26
CA TRP A 176 8.60 -5.17 8.25
C TRP A 176 8.07 -6.45 8.87
N SER A 177 6.86 -6.85 8.51
CA SER A 177 6.30 -8.16 8.85
C SER A 177 6.54 -9.14 7.70
N SER A 178 7.28 -10.21 7.97
CA SER A 178 7.48 -11.31 7.01
C SER A 178 6.22 -12.14 6.81
N GLN A 179 5.40 -12.28 7.85
CA GLN A 179 4.12 -12.99 7.78
C GLN A 179 3.13 -12.31 6.83
N TRP A 180 2.98 -11.00 6.97
CA TRP A 180 2.00 -10.23 6.19
C TRP A 180 2.60 -9.61 4.93
N GLN A 181 3.92 -9.65 4.78
CA GLN A 181 4.67 -9.03 3.68
C GLN A 181 4.26 -7.56 3.47
N ILE A 182 4.16 -6.82 4.56
CA ILE A 182 3.89 -5.37 4.60
C ILE A 182 4.70 -4.71 5.73
N PRO A 183 4.97 -3.40 5.65
CA PRO A 183 5.43 -2.64 6.80
C PRO A 183 4.29 -2.51 7.83
N LEU A 184 4.60 -2.71 9.10
CA LEU A 184 3.74 -2.34 10.22
C LEU A 184 3.94 -0.87 10.59
N VAL A 185 5.17 -0.37 10.41
CA VAL A 185 5.54 1.03 10.61
C VAL A 185 6.55 1.43 9.53
N VAL A 186 6.39 2.64 9.00
CA VAL A 186 7.40 3.33 8.19
C VAL A 186 7.66 4.68 8.84
N GLU A 187 8.90 4.97 9.14
CA GLU A 187 9.36 6.27 9.62
C GLU A 187 10.39 6.82 8.63
N SER A 188 10.24 8.07 8.28
CA SER A 188 11.24 8.79 7.50
C SER A 188 11.44 10.17 8.07
N ALA A 189 12.68 10.58 8.26
CA ALA A 189 13.00 11.90 8.80
C ALA A 189 14.26 12.46 8.17
N SER A 190 14.28 13.77 7.94
CA SER A 190 15.50 14.48 7.63
C SER A 190 16.34 14.68 8.89
N LEU A 191 17.67 14.62 8.76
CA LEU A 191 18.59 14.75 9.91
C LEU A 191 18.56 16.16 10.55
N ASP A 192 18.14 17.18 9.80
CA ASP A 192 17.93 18.55 10.29
C ASP A 192 16.60 18.73 11.02
N GLY A 193 15.72 17.72 11.02
CA GLY A 193 14.43 17.74 11.72
C GLY A 193 13.32 18.51 10.98
N TYR A 194 13.58 19.05 9.78
CA TYR A 194 12.57 19.83 9.05
C TYR A 194 11.48 18.97 8.42
N ARG A 195 11.75 17.68 8.17
CA ARG A 195 10.76 16.75 7.60
C ARG A 195 10.68 15.50 8.43
N SER A 196 9.46 15.05 8.71
CA SER A 196 9.20 13.73 9.27
C SER A 196 7.92 13.17 8.67
N TYR A 197 7.94 11.87 8.42
CA TYR A 197 6.81 11.10 7.94
C TYR A 197 6.70 9.83 8.77
N ARG A 198 5.49 9.48 9.16
CA ARG A 198 5.18 8.22 9.84
C ARG A 198 3.93 7.59 9.25
N MET A 199 4.01 6.33 8.94
CA MET A 199 2.90 5.48 8.55
C MET A 199 2.82 4.32 9.55
N GLU A 200 1.63 4.07 10.08
CA GLU A 200 1.35 2.95 10.98
C GLU A 200 0.22 2.10 10.43
N VAL A 201 0.42 0.79 10.39
CA VAL A 201 -0.54 -0.19 9.89
C VAL A 201 -1.13 -0.95 11.06
N THR A 202 -2.44 -0.88 11.21
CA THR A 202 -3.20 -1.67 12.20
C THR A 202 -4.05 -2.69 11.44
N LEU A 203 -3.73 -3.97 11.61
CA LEU A 203 -4.49 -5.06 11.00
C LEU A 203 -5.94 -5.06 11.47
N ARG A 204 -6.83 -5.45 10.59
CA ARG A 204 -8.28 -5.56 10.81
C ARG A 204 -8.78 -6.89 10.28
N LYS A 205 -9.93 -7.31 10.76
CA LYS A 205 -10.63 -8.45 10.17
C LYS A 205 -11.12 -8.08 8.77
N LEU A 206 -10.97 -8.99 7.83
CA LEU A 206 -11.56 -8.83 6.50
C LEU A 206 -13.09 -8.66 6.63
N PRO A 207 -13.70 -7.74 5.87
CA PRO A 207 -15.14 -7.60 5.84
C PRO A 207 -15.78 -8.86 5.23
N ALA A 208 -16.99 -9.20 5.67
CA ALA A 208 -17.74 -10.33 5.15
C ALA A 208 -18.09 -10.16 3.66
N GLN A 209 -18.28 -8.92 3.22
CA GLN A 209 -18.50 -8.53 1.84
C GLN A 209 -17.42 -7.52 1.43
N LEU A 210 -16.72 -7.82 0.35
CA LEU A 210 -15.64 -6.96 -0.15
C LEU A 210 -16.22 -5.71 -0.82
N PRO A 211 -15.54 -4.53 -0.72
CA PRO A 211 -16.09 -3.27 -1.25
C PRO A 211 -16.47 -3.33 -2.73
N TRP A 212 -15.66 -3.97 -3.56
CA TRP A 212 -15.94 -4.08 -5.00
C TRP A 212 -17.12 -4.98 -5.34
N GLN A 213 -17.56 -5.86 -4.42
CA GLN A 213 -18.78 -6.65 -4.59
C GLN A 213 -20.06 -5.82 -4.37
N GLN A 214 -19.92 -4.60 -3.86
CA GLN A 214 -21.03 -3.68 -3.57
C GLN A 214 -21.21 -2.62 -4.66
N LEU A 215 -20.46 -2.71 -5.75
CA LEU A 215 -20.46 -1.70 -6.81
C LEU A 215 -21.36 -2.06 -8.00
N ALA A 216 -22.19 -3.11 -7.89
CA ALA A 216 -23.02 -3.59 -9.00
C ALA A 216 -23.99 -2.52 -9.56
N ASP A 217 -24.47 -1.62 -8.68
CA ASP A 217 -25.42 -0.57 -9.05
C ASP A 217 -24.74 0.78 -9.37
N TYR A 218 -23.39 0.82 -9.38
CA TYR A 218 -22.65 2.05 -9.70
C TYR A 218 -22.65 2.29 -11.19
N GLU A 219 -22.86 3.54 -11.60
CA GLU A 219 -22.72 3.96 -12.98
C GLU A 219 -21.25 3.93 -13.38
N VAL A 220 -20.92 3.17 -14.42
CA VAL A 220 -19.55 3.13 -14.95
C VAL A 220 -19.29 4.36 -15.81
N ARG A 221 -18.20 5.06 -15.54
CA ARG A 221 -17.75 6.25 -16.25
C ARG A 221 -16.29 6.09 -16.66
N ASP A 222 -15.90 6.74 -17.76
CA ASP A 222 -14.49 6.93 -18.11
C ASP A 222 -13.98 8.22 -17.45
N LEU A 223 -12.71 8.26 -16.99
CA LEU A 223 -12.14 9.47 -16.41
C LEU A 223 -12.22 10.67 -17.35
N ARG A 224 -12.11 10.43 -18.66
CA ARG A 224 -12.21 11.47 -19.71
C ARG A 224 -13.57 12.15 -19.79
N ASP A 225 -14.64 11.54 -19.25
CA ASP A 225 -15.95 12.16 -19.16
C ASP A 225 -15.98 13.39 -18.22
N PHE A 226 -14.90 13.58 -17.44
CA PHE A 226 -14.74 14.68 -16.50
C PHE A 226 -13.71 15.74 -16.96
N PHE A 227 -13.20 15.61 -18.17
CA PHE A 227 -12.35 16.64 -18.77
C PHE A 227 -13.23 17.61 -19.55
N ASP A 228 -13.30 18.85 -19.07
CA ASP A 228 -13.95 19.98 -19.76
C ASP A 228 -12.97 20.74 -20.64
#